data_96c88b4c1a343b90dd29ba59f7b9e5b1
#
_entry.id   96c88b4c1a343b90dd29ba59f7b9e5b1
#
_cell.length_a   1.000
_cell.length_b   1.000
_cell.length_c   1.000
_cell.angle_alpha   90.00
_cell.angle_beta   90.00
_cell.angle_gamma   90.00
#
_symmetry.space_group_name_H-M   'P 1'
#
loop_
_entity.id
_entity.type
_entity.pdbx_description
1 polymer ?
#
loop_
_entity_poly.entity_id
_entity_poly.type
_entity_poly.pdbx_seq_one_letter_code
_entity_poly.pdbx_strand_id
1 'polypeptide(L)'
;GSLLDHHDYDWSPAAPWLARLAAAGVAVIPVTSKTRAELLDLRTALALQASPFVAENGAVIGLPASWCDPALGEVAAAESGLWVRTPGLDVATLRQRLDHVRRRLAVKFRRFGELPVGEVMALTGLPRAAAERARAREGSEPLIWEDRDAALKDFREALAGQGLTLTRGGRFWHVMGQVDKGRAVHWLSERFTALQGQAPLTLGLGDGPNDQSFLDVVDQAVLIAGAHPHPVTINNPA
;
A
#
# COMPACT_ATOMS: atom_id res chain seq x y z
N GLY A 1 10.80 -1.37 5.20
CA GLY A 1 10.47 -0.51 6.32
C GLY A 1 10.14 -1.25 7.59
N SER A 2 8.88 -1.23 8.00
CA SER A 2 8.53 -1.63 9.38
C SER A 2 8.68 -3.13 9.67
N LEU A 3 8.32 -4.01 8.75
CA LEU A 3 8.38 -5.47 8.94
C LEU A 3 9.56 -6.11 8.19
N LEU A 4 9.86 -5.58 7.04
CA LEU A 4 10.94 -6.07 6.18
C LEU A 4 12.14 -5.14 6.29
N ASP A 5 13.35 -5.68 6.27
CA ASP A 5 14.55 -4.88 6.14
C ASP A 5 14.49 -4.00 4.89
N HIS A 6 15.13 -2.83 4.96
CA HIS A 6 15.07 -1.85 3.89
C HIS A 6 15.94 -2.21 2.68
N HIS A 7 16.99 -3.00 2.89
CA HIS A 7 17.97 -3.33 1.87
C HIS A 7 17.73 -4.66 1.20
N ASP A 8 17.54 -5.72 1.98
CA ASP A 8 17.45 -7.10 1.51
C ASP A 8 16.05 -7.74 1.68
N TYR A 9 15.10 -6.98 2.28
CA TYR A 9 13.75 -7.45 2.60
C TYR A 9 13.69 -8.63 3.57
N ASP A 10 14.75 -8.88 4.34
CA ASP A 10 14.75 -9.90 5.38
C ASP A 10 13.70 -9.58 6.45
N TRP A 11 12.97 -10.60 6.87
CA TRP A 11 11.96 -10.54 7.92
C TRP A 11 12.25 -11.50 9.08
N SER A 12 13.37 -12.22 9.01
CA SER A 12 13.76 -13.20 10.02
C SER A 12 13.74 -12.67 11.45
N PRO A 13 14.14 -11.41 11.74
CA PRO A 13 14.03 -10.84 13.07
C PRO A 13 12.57 -10.71 13.57
N ALA A 14 11.60 -10.58 12.68
CA ALA A 14 10.19 -10.47 13.04
C ALA A 14 9.50 -11.84 13.21
N ALA A 15 10.08 -12.94 12.69
CA ALA A 15 9.46 -14.26 12.68
C ALA A 15 9.01 -14.75 14.06
N PRO A 16 9.80 -14.62 15.16
CA PRO A 16 9.37 -15.04 16.49
C PRO A 16 8.14 -14.25 16.99
N TRP A 17 8.04 -12.97 16.65
CA TRP A 17 6.92 -12.12 17.01
C TRP A 17 5.67 -12.48 16.21
N LEU A 18 5.80 -12.73 14.91
CA LEU A 18 4.69 -13.19 14.07
C LEU A 18 4.10 -14.49 14.60
N ALA A 19 4.95 -15.45 14.99
CA ALA A 19 4.52 -16.70 15.59
C ALA A 19 3.77 -16.49 16.92
N ARG A 20 4.26 -15.61 17.79
CA ARG A 20 3.61 -15.26 19.07
C ARG A 20 2.25 -14.59 18.86
N LEU A 21 2.15 -13.66 17.92
CA LEU A 21 0.89 -12.98 17.59
C LEU A 21 -0.12 -13.97 17.03
N ALA A 22 0.31 -14.85 16.12
CA ALA A 22 -0.55 -15.91 15.59
C ALA A 22 -1.06 -16.86 16.68
N ALA A 23 -0.19 -17.28 17.63
CA ALA A 23 -0.58 -18.12 18.76
C ALA A 23 -1.56 -17.43 19.72
N ALA A 24 -1.50 -16.09 19.80
CA ALA A 24 -2.43 -15.28 20.60
C ALA A 24 -3.72 -14.92 19.83
N GLY A 25 -3.91 -15.38 18.59
CA GLY A 25 -5.08 -15.04 17.77
C GLY A 25 -5.11 -13.59 17.28
N VAL A 26 -3.97 -12.90 17.32
CA VAL A 26 -3.86 -11.50 16.86
C VAL A 26 -3.62 -11.47 15.36
N ALA A 27 -4.52 -10.84 14.62
CA ALA A 27 -4.40 -10.69 13.18
C ALA A 27 -3.30 -9.67 12.83
N VAL A 28 -2.32 -10.09 12.04
CA VAL A 28 -1.30 -9.20 11.47
C VAL A 28 -1.67 -8.85 10.04
N ILE A 29 -1.90 -7.57 9.78
CA ILE A 29 -2.41 -7.07 8.49
C ILE A 29 -1.29 -6.29 7.77
N PRO A 30 -0.74 -6.79 6.66
CA PRO A 30 0.20 -6.02 5.85
C PRO A 30 -0.47 -4.80 5.20
N VAL A 31 0.11 -3.60 5.42
CA VAL A 31 -0.34 -2.34 4.81
C VAL A 31 0.84 -1.70 4.07
N THR A 32 0.81 -1.72 2.73
CA THR A 32 2.02 -1.45 1.95
C THR A 32 1.76 -0.71 0.63
N SER A 33 2.82 -0.14 0.05
CA SER A 33 2.84 0.37 -1.33
C SER A 33 3.11 -0.71 -2.40
N LYS A 34 3.42 -1.96 -1.99
CA LYS A 34 3.60 -3.10 -2.90
C LYS A 34 2.29 -3.45 -3.59
N THR A 35 2.39 -4.10 -4.76
CA THR A 35 1.22 -4.63 -5.48
C THR A 35 0.62 -5.85 -4.77
N ARG A 36 -0.60 -6.21 -5.15
CA ARG A 36 -1.20 -7.47 -4.72
C ARG A 36 -0.33 -8.66 -5.15
N ALA A 37 0.19 -8.67 -6.36
CA ALA A 37 1.04 -9.74 -6.87
C ALA A 37 2.31 -9.94 -6.01
N GLU A 38 2.94 -8.86 -5.53
CA GLU A 38 4.07 -8.93 -4.59
C GLU A 38 3.64 -9.45 -3.22
N LEU A 39 2.46 -9.04 -2.75
CA LEU A 39 1.95 -9.42 -1.43
C LEU A 39 1.54 -10.90 -1.34
N LEU A 40 1.06 -11.52 -2.39
CA LEU A 40 0.66 -12.93 -2.36
C LEU A 40 1.83 -13.82 -1.97
N ASP A 41 3.00 -13.61 -2.58
CA ASP A 41 4.22 -14.35 -2.22
C ASP A 41 4.67 -14.05 -0.79
N LEU A 42 4.67 -12.78 -0.40
CA LEU A 42 5.08 -12.36 0.93
C LEU A 42 4.16 -12.91 2.01
N ARG A 43 2.84 -12.89 1.81
CA ARG A 43 1.87 -13.46 2.75
C ARG A 43 2.09 -14.95 2.97
N THR A 44 2.45 -15.67 1.90
CA THR A 44 2.79 -17.11 2.00
C THR A 44 4.06 -17.29 2.83
N ALA A 45 5.10 -16.54 2.56
CA ALA A 45 6.35 -16.61 3.32
C ALA A 45 6.17 -16.27 4.81
N LEU A 46 5.29 -15.31 5.12
CA LEU A 46 5.00 -14.85 6.49
C LEU A 46 3.90 -15.65 7.21
N ALA A 47 3.31 -16.67 6.57
CA ALA A 47 2.15 -17.42 7.07
C ALA A 47 0.92 -16.52 7.40
N LEU A 48 0.69 -15.46 6.60
CA LEU A 48 -0.40 -14.48 6.78
C LEU A 48 -1.57 -14.67 5.81
N GLN A 49 -1.77 -15.88 5.25
CA GLN A 49 -2.82 -16.12 4.27
C GLN A 49 -4.24 -15.95 4.85
N ALA A 50 -4.41 -16.20 6.16
CA ALA A 50 -5.68 -16.00 6.85
C ALA A 50 -5.98 -14.53 7.22
N SER A 51 -5.02 -13.61 7.03
CA SER A 51 -5.19 -12.20 7.32
C SER A 51 -5.57 -11.41 6.06
N PRO A 52 -6.38 -10.34 6.16
CA PRO A 52 -6.53 -9.37 5.08
C PRO A 52 -5.22 -8.63 4.79
N PHE A 53 -5.22 -7.84 3.74
CA PHE A 53 -4.10 -6.97 3.42
C PHE A 53 -4.55 -5.69 2.71
N VAL A 54 -3.70 -4.67 2.78
CA VAL A 54 -3.82 -3.42 2.04
C VAL A 54 -2.61 -3.26 1.14
N ALA A 55 -2.84 -3.21 -0.16
CA ALA A 55 -1.83 -3.03 -1.19
C ALA A 55 -1.96 -1.65 -1.85
N GLU A 56 -0.90 -1.24 -2.56
CA GLU A 56 -0.87 -0.02 -3.37
C GLU A 56 -1.34 1.23 -2.62
N ASN A 57 -0.88 1.38 -1.34
CA ASN A 57 -1.22 2.50 -0.46
C ASN A 57 -2.74 2.69 -0.22
N GLY A 58 -3.52 1.61 -0.21
CA GLY A 58 -4.96 1.66 0.00
C GLY A 58 -5.81 1.51 -1.27
N ALA A 59 -5.17 1.45 -2.45
CA ALA A 59 -5.90 1.30 -3.70
C ALA A 59 -6.42 -0.13 -3.94
N VAL A 60 -5.87 -1.12 -3.22
CA VAL A 60 -6.30 -2.52 -3.30
C VAL A 60 -6.40 -3.10 -1.89
N ILE A 61 -7.52 -3.72 -1.57
CA ILE A 61 -7.75 -4.43 -0.30
C ILE A 61 -8.12 -5.87 -0.62
N GLY A 62 -7.45 -6.83 0.00
CA GLY A 62 -7.76 -8.25 -0.16
C GLY A 62 -8.26 -8.86 1.14
N LEU A 63 -9.39 -9.57 1.06
CA LEU A 63 -9.98 -10.30 2.18
C LEU A 63 -9.90 -11.81 1.94
N PRO A 64 -9.35 -12.60 2.86
CA PRO A 64 -9.54 -14.04 2.84
C PRO A 64 -11.02 -14.39 3.16
N ALA A 65 -11.44 -15.60 2.82
CA ALA A 65 -12.84 -16.02 2.96
C ALA A 65 -13.41 -15.80 4.38
N SER A 66 -12.59 -15.95 5.42
CA SER A 66 -12.99 -15.75 6.81
C SER A 66 -13.30 -14.28 7.18
N TRP A 67 -12.96 -13.34 6.31
CA TRP A 67 -13.23 -11.90 6.46
C TRP A 67 -14.29 -11.39 5.49
N CYS A 68 -14.81 -12.26 4.62
CA CYS A 68 -15.87 -11.93 3.68
C CYS A 68 -17.25 -12.03 4.35
N ASP A 69 -18.17 -11.17 3.92
CA ASP A 69 -19.58 -11.26 4.25
C ASP A 69 -20.40 -11.54 2.97
N PRO A 70 -20.87 -12.77 2.77
CA PRO A 70 -21.67 -13.13 1.59
C PRO A 70 -22.94 -12.29 1.45
N ALA A 71 -23.51 -11.77 2.55
CA ALA A 71 -24.70 -10.91 2.50
C ALA A 71 -24.40 -9.56 1.83
N LEU A 72 -23.12 -9.13 1.82
CA LEU A 72 -22.64 -7.96 1.10
C LEU A 72 -22.11 -8.27 -0.31
N GLY A 73 -22.32 -9.50 -0.79
CA GLY A 73 -21.83 -9.96 -2.10
C GLY A 73 -20.32 -10.23 -2.14
N GLU A 74 -19.68 -10.39 -0.98
CA GLU A 74 -18.24 -10.67 -0.90
C GLU A 74 -18.01 -12.16 -0.95
N VAL A 75 -17.61 -12.66 -2.11
CA VAL A 75 -17.31 -14.06 -2.32
C VAL A 75 -15.84 -14.17 -2.74
N ALA A 76 -15.05 -14.88 -1.92
CA ALA A 76 -13.66 -15.13 -2.27
C ALA A 76 -13.57 -16.01 -3.52
N ALA A 77 -12.73 -15.60 -4.48
CA ALA A 77 -12.52 -16.35 -5.70
C ALA A 77 -11.88 -17.72 -5.39
N ALA A 78 -12.37 -18.78 -6.00
CA ALA A 78 -11.92 -20.15 -5.73
C ALA A 78 -10.41 -20.35 -5.95
N GLU A 79 -9.86 -19.73 -7.00
CA GLU A 79 -8.44 -19.86 -7.35
C GLU A 79 -7.49 -19.18 -6.37
N SER A 80 -7.87 -17.99 -5.87
CA SER A 80 -7.01 -17.18 -5.00
C SER A 80 -7.36 -17.28 -3.52
N GLY A 81 -8.56 -17.76 -3.17
CA GLY A 81 -9.10 -17.73 -1.82
C GLY A 81 -9.37 -16.30 -1.30
N LEU A 82 -9.41 -15.30 -2.19
CA LEU A 82 -9.52 -13.90 -1.85
C LEU A 82 -10.71 -13.23 -2.53
N TRP A 83 -11.39 -12.36 -1.80
CA TRP A 83 -12.19 -11.28 -2.37
C TRP A 83 -11.32 -10.02 -2.44
N VAL A 84 -11.38 -9.30 -3.55
CA VAL A 84 -10.54 -8.12 -3.79
C VAL A 84 -11.42 -6.91 -4.05
N ARG A 85 -11.14 -5.83 -3.31
CA ARG A 85 -11.75 -4.52 -3.49
C ARG A 85 -10.72 -3.52 -3.99
N THR A 86 -11.10 -2.73 -5.00
CA THR A 86 -10.34 -1.60 -5.52
C THR A 86 -11.16 -0.32 -5.30
N PRO A 87 -11.03 0.35 -4.13
CA PRO A 87 -11.92 1.46 -3.76
C PRO A 87 -11.68 2.74 -4.55
N GLY A 88 -10.55 2.85 -5.24
CA GLY A 88 -10.16 4.00 -6.05
C GLY A 88 -10.46 3.84 -7.54
N LEU A 89 -9.65 4.50 -8.35
CA LEU A 89 -9.67 4.36 -9.80
C LEU A 89 -8.87 3.13 -10.22
N ASP A 90 -9.33 2.45 -11.27
CA ASP A 90 -8.51 1.44 -11.94
C ASP A 90 -7.28 2.09 -12.60
N VAL A 91 -6.24 1.30 -12.79
CA VAL A 91 -4.95 1.78 -13.28
C VAL A 91 -5.02 2.37 -14.69
N ALA A 92 -5.92 1.89 -15.56
CA ALA A 92 -6.05 2.40 -16.93
C ALA A 92 -6.64 3.82 -16.91
N THR A 93 -7.74 4.03 -16.16
CA THR A 93 -8.35 5.35 -15.95
C THR A 93 -7.36 6.31 -15.28
N LEU A 94 -6.62 5.84 -14.26
CA LEU A 94 -5.60 6.62 -13.57
C LEU A 94 -4.53 7.09 -14.56
N ARG A 95 -3.99 6.18 -15.37
CA ARG A 95 -2.96 6.50 -16.37
C ARG A 95 -3.45 7.50 -17.40
N GLN A 96 -4.69 7.37 -17.88
CA GLN A 96 -5.28 8.31 -18.82
C GLN A 96 -5.35 9.73 -18.24
N ARG A 97 -5.81 9.88 -16.99
CA ARG A 97 -5.86 11.19 -16.29
C ARG A 97 -4.47 11.74 -16.04
N LEU A 98 -3.53 10.90 -15.64
CA LEU A 98 -2.14 11.27 -15.41
C LEU A 98 -1.47 11.78 -16.69
N ASP A 99 -1.71 11.13 -17.84
CA ASP A 99 -1.23 11.58 -19.14
C ASP A 99 -1.84 12.91 -19.58
N HIS A 100 -3.10 13.17 -19.24
CA HIS A 100 -3.72 14.47 -19.47
C HIS A 100 -2.99 15.58 -18.69
N VAL A 101 -2.71 15.36 -17.39
CA VAL A 101 -1.97 16.32 -16.55
C VAL A 101 -0.55 16.52 -17.09
N ARG A 102 0.16 15.44 -17.46
CA ARG A 102 1.51 15.47 -18.04
C ARG A 102 1.58 16.39 -19.26
N ARG A 103 0.64 16.22 -20.21
CA ARG A 103 0.58 17.04 -21.43
C ARG A 103 0.23 18.51 -21.13
N ARG A 104 -0.74 18.74 -20.24
CA ARG A 104 -1.19 20.10 -19.89
C ARG A 104 -0.10 20.94 -19.24
N LEU A 105 0.70 20.35 -18.34
CA LEU A 105 1.75 21.04 -17.60
C LEU A 105 3.12 20.92 -18.25
N ALA A 106 3.28 20.09 -19.31
CA ALA A 106 4.54 19.74 -19.94
C ALA A 106 5.61 19.26 -18.95
N VAL A 107 5.21 18.60 -17.84
CA VAL A 107 6.14 18.10 -16.82
C VAL A 107 6.78 16.78 -17.23
N LYS A 108 7.97 16.53 -16.71
CA LYS A 108 8.79 15.34 -17.00
C LYS A 108 8.78 14.36 -15.84
N PHE A 109 8.32 13.17 -16.12
CA PHE A 109 8.41 12.00 -15.23
C PHE A 109 8.31 10.72 -16.05
N ARG A 110 8.76 9.61 -15.48
CA ARG A 110 8.56 8.27 -16.04
C ARG A 110 7.71 7.43 -15.10
N ARG A 111 6.82 6.62 -15.66
CA ARG A 111 5.95 5.68 -14.92
C ARG A 111 6.56 4.28 -14.93
N PHE A 112 6.33 3.51 -13.87
CA PHE A 112 6.72 2.09 -13.86
C PHE A 112 6.07 1.30 -14.99
N GLY A 113 4.82 1.63 -15.35
CA GLY A 113 4.14 1.00 -16.47
C GLY A 113 4.80 1.23 -17.83
N GLU A 114 5.58 2.31 -18.00
CA GLU A 114 6.32 2.65 -19.23
C GLU A 114 7.72 2.00 -19.30
N LEU A 115 8.29 1.66 -18.13
CA LEU A 115 9.67 1.17 -18.07
C LEU A 115 9.77 -0.30 -18.48
N PRO A 116 10.83 -0.67 -19.22
CA PRO A 116 11.21 -2.08 -19.40
C PRO A 116 11.50 -2.73 -18.02
N VAL A 117 11.23 -4.03 -17.89
CA VAL A 117 11.49 -4.76 -16.62
C VAL A 117 12.93 -4.61 -16.14
N GLY A 118 13.91 -4.66 -17.08
CA GLY A 118 15.33 -4.48 -16.74
C GLY A 118 15.64 -3.14 -16.09
N GLU A 119 14.94 -2.07 -16.47
CA GLU A 119 15.11 -0.76 -15.84
C GLU A 119 14.50 -0.70 -14.45
N VAL A 120 13.33 -1.31 -14.26
CA VAL A 120 12.73 -1.46 -12.92
C VAL A 120 13.65 -2.26 -12.00
N MET A 121 14.29 -3.34 -12.50
CA MET A 121 15.31 -4.08 -11.76
C MET A 121 16.47 -3.18 -11.31
N ALA A 122 17.01 -2.37 -12.24
CA ALA A 122 18.13 -1.46 -11.95
C ALA A 122 17.74 -0.39 -10.90
N LEU A 123 16.53 0.15 -10.95
CA LEU A 123 16.04 1.18 -10.04
C LEU A 123 15.70 0.64 -8.64
N THR A 124 15.28 -0.61 -8.55
CA THR A 124 14.74 -1.18 -7.30
C THR A 124 15.67 -2.19 -6.63
N GLY A 125 16.58 -2.79 -7.39
CA GLY A 125 17.38 -3.93 -6.94
C GLY A 125 16.60 -5.26 -6.94
N LEU A 126 15.36 -5.27 -7.41
CA LEU A 126 14.53 -6.47 -7.42
C LEU A 126 14.99 -7.47 -8.50
N PRO A 127 14.91 -8.78 -8.25
CA PRO A 127 15.06 -9.78 -9.31
C PRO A 127 13.90 -9.67 -10.30
N ARG A 128 14.10 -10.18 -11.53
CA ARG A 128 13.16 -10.02 -12.66
C ARG A 128 11.71 -10.34 -12.29
N ALA A 129 11.45 -11.50 -11.70
CA ALA A 129 10.09 -11.90 -11.34
C ALA A 129 9.43 -10.95 -10.33
N ALA A 130 10.18 -10.42 -9.37
CA ALA A 130 9.68 -9.44 -8.41
C ALA A 130 9.46 -8.06 -9.08
N ALA A 131 10.32 -7.65 -10.01
CA ALA A 131 10.14 -6.42 -10.79
C ALA A 131 8.90 -6.50 -11.71
N GLU A 132 8.62 -7.66 -12.30
CA GLU A 132 7.39 -7.91 -13.07
C GLU A 132 6.15 -7.77 -12.19
N ARG A 133 6.16 -8.36 -10.98
CA ARG A 133 5.08 -8.21 -10.01
C ARG A 133 4.92 -6.75 -9.54
N ALA A 134 6.01 -6.03 -9.31
CA ALA A 134 5.96 -4.62 -8.92
C ALA A 134 5.34 -3.70 -10.00
N ARG A 135 5.34 -4.12 -11.26
CA ARG A 135 4.68 -3.44 -12.39
C ARG A 135 3.20 -3.81 -12.55
N ALA A 136 2.75 -4.90 -11.95
CA ALA A 136 1.36 -5.39 -12.04
C ALA A 136 0.41 -4.56 -11.17
N ARG A 137 0.32 -3.26 -11.45
CA ARG A 137 -0.49 -2.29 -10.72
C ARG A 137 -1.97 -2.38 -11.10
N GLU A 138 -2.82 -2.19 -10.10
CA GLU A 138 -4.28 -2.24 -10.24
C GLU A 138 -4.95 -0.89 -9.98
N GLY A 139 -4.40 -0.07 -9.05
CA GLY A 139 -5.00 1.21 -8.66
C GLY A 139 -4.01 2.32 -8.32
N SER A 140 -2.72 2.10 -8.58
CA SER A 140 -1.67 3.11 -8.38
C SER A 140 -0.62 3.06 -9.47
N GLU A 141 0.14 4.17 -9.63
CA GLU A 141 1.26 4.25 -10.58
C GLU A 141 2.46 4.90 -9.89
N PRO A 142 3.57 4.17 -9.70
CA PRO A 142 4.81 4.75 -9.22
C PRO A 142 5.45 5.63 -10.29
N LEU A 143 6.00 6.78 -9.85
CA LEU A 143 6.66 7.76 -10.71
C LEU A 143 8.10 7.99 -10.30
N ILE A 144 8.95 8.19 -11.30
CA ILE A 144 10.27 8.80 -11.20
C ILE A 144 10.12 10.24 -11.68
N TRP A 145 10.26 11.17 -10.75
CA TRP A 145 10.18 12.60 -11.07
C TRP A 145 11.47 13.09 -11.69
N GLU A 146 11.40 13.71 -12.85
CA GLU A 146 12.54 14.17 -13.67
C GLU A 146 12.44 15.67 -14.02
N ASP A 147 11.54 16.38 -13.33
CA ASP A 147 11.39 17.82 -13.49
C ASP A 147 11.88 18.56 -12.25
N ARG A 148 11.83 19.92 -12.30
CA ARG A 148 12.20 20.77 -11.17
C ARG A 148 11.26 20.53 -9.99
N ASP A 149 11.78 20.53 -8.77
CA ASP A 149 10.96 20.35 -7.56
C ASP A 149 9.89 21.45 -7.42
N ALA A 150 10.16 22.66 -7.90
CA ALA A 150 9.17 23.75 -7.93
C ALA A 150 7.90 23.38 -8.71
N ALA A 151 7.98 22.51 -9.73
CA ALA A 151 6.82 22.07 -10.51
C ALA A 151 5.95 21.04 -9.78
N LEU A 152 6.43 20.44 -8.69
CA LEU A 152 5.66 19.46 -7.91
C LEU A 152 4.38 20.04 -7.29
N LYS A 153 4.38 21.32 -6.93
CA LYS A 153 3.19 21.98 -6.39
C LYS A 153 2.08 22.04 -7.42
N ASP A 154 2.37 22.60 -8.61
CA ASP A 154 1.40 22.73 -9.70
C ASP A 154 0.94 21.37 -10.20
N PHE A 155 1.86 20.40 -10.24
CA PHE A 155 1.54 19.02 -10.59
C PHE A 155 0.56 18.40 -9.60
N ARG A 156 0.78 18.57 -8.29
CA ARG A 156 -0.09 18.09 -7.24
C ARG A 156 -1.50 18.68 -7.30
N GLU A 157 -1.59 20.01 -7.53
CA GLU A 157 -2.86 20.72 -7.69
C GLU A 157 -3.61 20.24 -8.94
N ALA A 158 -2.89 20.04 -10.04
CA ALA A 158 -3.47 19.53 -11.27
C ALA A 158 -3.97 18.10 -11.14
N LEU A 159 -3.26 17.23 -10.42
CA LEU A 159 -3.69 15.86 -10.10
C LEU A 159 -4.95 15.88 -9.24
N ALA A 160 -5.00 16.73 -8.21
CA ALA A 160 -6.19 16.89 -7.36
C ALA A 160 -7.43 17.27 -8.18
N GLY A 161 -7.29 18.19 -9.15
CA GLY A 161 -8.35 18.56 -10.10
C GLY A 161 -8.82 17.40 -11.01
N GLN A 162 -8.07 16.31 -11.10
CA GLN A 162 -8.44 15.06 -11.80
C GLN A 162 -8.90 13.95 -10.84
N GLY A 163 -9.08 14.24 -9.55
CA GLY A 163 -9.42 13.24 -8.54
C GLY A 163 -8.27 12.26 -8.25
N LEU A 164 -7.03 12.71 -8.48
CA LEU A 164 -5.82 11.96 -8.20
C LEU A 164 -5.05 12.56 -7.01
N THR A 165 -4.30 11.71 -6.31
CA THR A 165 -3.41 12.10 -5.22
C THR A 165 -1.98 11.71 -5.54
N LEU A 166 -1.01 12.47 -5.01
CA LEU A 166 0.42 12.22 -5.11
C LEU A 166 0.99 12.03 -3.71
N THR A 167 1.47 10.83 -3.43
CA THR A 167 2.08 10.47 -2.14
C THR A 167 3.55 10.10 -2.33
N ARG A 168 4.41 10.52 -1.41
CA ARG A 168 5.82 10.10 -1.39
C ARG A 168 5.93 8.77 -0.66
N GLY A 169 6.36 7.73 -1.35
CA GLY A 169 6.86 6.50 -0.76
C GLY A 169 8.35 6.63 -0.42
N GLY A 170 8.99 5.56 0.01
CA GLY A 170 10.42 5.59 0.34
C GLY A 170 11.30 6.06 -0.82
N ARG A 171 11.16 5.46 -1.99
CA ARG A 171 12.00 5.75 -3.17
C ARG A 171 11.27 6.53 -4.26
N PHE A 172 9.97 6.32 -4.43
CA PHE A 172 9.19 6.80 -5.56
C PHE A 172 8.01 7.64 -5.12
N TRP A 173 7.55 8.51 -6.01
CA TRP A 173 6.23 9.09 -5.91
C TRP A 173 5.19 8.07 -6.36
N HIS A 174 4.00 8.09 -5.75
CA HIS A 174 2.88 7.25 -6.15
C HIS A 174 1.69 8.13 -6.47
N VAL A 175 1.12 7.96 -7.66
CA VAL A 175 -0.18 8.52 -8.03
C VAL A 175 -1.24 7.44 -7.86
N MET A 176 -2.36 7.81 -7.27
CA MET A 176 -3.53 6.97 -7.06
C MET A 176 -4.80 7.80 -7.07
N GLY A 177 -5.96 7.17 -7.03
CA GLY A 177 -7.24 7.85 -6.78
C GLY A 177 -7.28 8.46 -5.38
N GLN A 178 -8.46 8.91 -4.95
CA GLN A 178 -8.67 9.47 -3.60
C GLN A 178 -8.75 8.35 -2.56
N VAL A 179 -7.68 7.61 -2.42
CA VAL A 179 -7.48 6.52 -1.46
C VAL A 179 -6.17 6.73 -0.72
N ASP A 180 -6.06 6.19 0.47
CA ASP A 180 -4.85 6.15 1.29
C ASP A 180 -4.89 4.96 2.25
N LYS A 181 -3.78 4.70 2.93
CA LYS A 181 -3.65 3.60 3.89
C LYS A 181 -4.62 3.74 5.07
N GLY A 182 -4.86 4.97 5.54
CA GLY A 182 -5.74 5.24 6.68
C GLY A 182 -7.19 4.87 6.39
N ARG A 183 -7.71 5.29 5.24
CA ARG A 183 -9.07 4.92 4.79
C ARG A 183 -9.24 3.41 4.65
N ALA A 184 -8.21 2.72 4.14
CA ALA A 184 -8.25 1.27 4.00
C ALA A 184 -8.22 0.56 5.35
N VAL A 185 -7.39 1.03 6.31
CA VAL A 185 -7.33 0.48 7.67
C VAL A 185 -8.63 0.76 8.44
N HIS A 186 -9.17 1.97 8.33
CA HIS A 186 -10.45 2.30 8.94
C HIS A 186 -11.57 1.38 8.43
N TRP A 187 -11.66 1.19 7.11
CA TRP A 187 -12.64 0.27 6.51
C TRP A 187 -12.45 -1.19 7.00
N LEU A 188 -11.20 -1.66 7.17
CA LEU A 188 -10.94 -2.99 7.74
C LEU A 188 -11.35 -3.10 9.20
N SER A 189 -11.19 -2.03 10.00
CA SER A 189 -11.64 -1.98 11.39
C SER A 189 -13.17 -2.03 11.49
N GLU A 190 -13.88 -1.30 10.63
CA GLU A 190 -15.35 -1.40 10.51
C GLU A 190 -15.80 -2.81 10.11
N ARG A 191 -15.08 -3.44 9.17
CA ARG A 191 -15.33 -4.81 8.74
C ARG A 191 -15.12 -5.80 9.89
N PHE A 192 -14.05 -5.67 10.64
CA PHE A 192 -13.81 -6.50 11.81
C PHE A 192 -14.94 -6.35 12.83
N THR A 193 -15.34 -5.11 13.11
CA THR A 193 -16.45 -4.82 14.03
C THR A 193 -17.75 -5.48 13.58
N ALA A 194 -18.05 -5.43 12.29
CA ALA A 194 -19.25 -6.09 11.73
C ALA A 194 -19.21 -7.62 11.87
N LEU A 195 -18.03 -8.24 11.72
CA LEU A 195 -17.85 -9.69 11.83
C LEU A 195 -17.81 -10.19 13.27
N GLN A 196 -17.23 -9.42 14.19
CA GLN A 196 -16.96 -9.85 15.57
C GLN A 196 -17.92 -9.25 16.60
N GLY A 197 -18.74 -8.25 16.20
CA GLY A 197 -19.67 -7.54 17.10
C GLY A 197 -19.00 -6.57 18.07
N GLN A 198 -17.68 -6.37 17.98
CA GLN A 198 -16.93 -5.43 18.81
C GLN A 198 -15.79 -4.78 18.01
N ALA A 199 -15.47 -3.54 18.35
CA ALA A 199 -14.37 -2.83 17.73
C ALA A 199 -13.01 -3.47 18.09
N PRO A 200 -12.07 -3.59 17.12
CA PRO A 200 -10.73 -4.07 17.43
C PRO A 200 -9.94 -3.02 18.21
N LEU A 201 -9.02 -3.46 19.07
CA LEU A 201 -7.92 -2.62 19.50
C LEU A 201 -6.81 -2.74 18.46
N THR A 202 -6.39 -1.62 17.91
CA THR A 202 -5.47 -1.57 16.77
C THR A 202 -4.10 -1.00 17.14
N LEU A 203 -3.04 -1.69 16.69
CA LEU A 203 -1.66 -1.22 16.77
C LEU A 203 -1.09 -1.05 15.36
N GLY A 204 -0.62 0.14 15.04
CA GLY A 204 0.02 0.44 13.77
C GLY A 204 1.53 0.63 13.91
N LEU A 205 2.31 0.00 13.00
CA LEU A 205 3.75 0.19 12.90
C LEU A 205 4.08 0.76 11.53
N GLY A 206 4.69 1.95 11.47
CA GLY A 206 5.05 2.63 10.23
C GLY A 206 6.41 3.28 10.29
N ASP A 207 7.01 3.57 9.13
CA ASP A 207 8.34 4.17 9.02
C ASP A 207 8.44 5.31 7.99
N GLY A 208 7.42 5.50 7.15
CA GLY A 208 7.47 6.45 6.04
C GLY A 208 6.30 7.44 5.99
N PRO A 209 6.43 8.55 5.22
CA PRO A 209 5.38 9.56 5.11
C PRO A 209 4.03 9.04 4.62
N ASN A 210 4.02 7.99 3.81
CA ASN A 210 2.82 7.32 3.34
C ASN A 210 2.13 6.45 4.42
N ASP A 211 2.74 6.31 5.60
CA ASP A 211 2.17 5.61 6.74
C ASP A 211 1.39 6.55 7.66
N GLN A 212 1.62 7.88 7.56
CA GLN A 212 0.98 8.88 8.41
C GLN A 212 -0.52 8.68 8.51
N SER A 213 -1.20 8.49 7.37
CA SER A 213 -2.66 8.40 7.33
C SER A 213 -3.22 7.20 8.12
N PHE A 214 -2.53 6.05 8.17
CA PHE A 214 -3.02 4.94 8.96
C PHE A 214 -2.54 5.01 10.42
N LEU A 215 -1.38 5.58 10.70
CA LEU A 215 -0.92 5.84 12.06
C LEU A 215 -1.83 6.82 12.81
N ASP A 216 -2.49 7.74 12.08
CA ASP A 216 -3.44 8.69 12.65
C ASP A 216 -4.81 8.07 13.02
N VAL A 217 -5.13 6.87 12.51
CA VAL A 217 -6.46 6.23 12.71
C VAL A 217 -6.42 4.96 13.56
N VAL A 218 -5.25 4.48 13.93
CA VAL A 218 -5.10 3.34 14.86
C VAL A 218 -5.13 3.83 16.33
N ASP A 219 -5.50 2.94 17.24
CA ASP A 219 -5.55 3.27 18.68
C ASP A 219 -4.16 3.50 19.25
N GLN A 220 -3.18 2.72 18.80
CA GLN A 220 -1.78 2.87 19.21
C GLN A 220 -0.88 2.90 17.97
N ALA A 221 -0.04 3.92 17.88
CA ALA A 221 0.89 4.11 16.78
C ALA A 221 2.34 3.99 17.26
N VAL A 222 3.13 3.21 16.53
CA VAL A 222 4.58 3.07 16.76
C VAL A 222 5.32 3.49 15.50
N LEU A 223 6.21 4.47 15.66
CA LEU A 223 7.12 4.88 14.61
C LEU A 223 8.38 4.03 14.67
N ILE A 224 8.61 3.27 13.62
CA ILE A 224 9.86 2.51 13.46
C ILE A 224 10.93 3.47 12.94
N ALA A 225 12.04 3.57 13.68
CA ALA A 225 13.16 4.39 13.27
C ALA A 225 13.75 3.84 11.95
N GLY A 226 13.64 4.64 10.90
CA GLY A 226 14.10 4.30 9.55
C GLY A 226 15.03 5.36 8.98
N ALA A 227 15.58 5.09 7.80
CA ALA A 227 16.52 5.98 7.10
C ALA A 227 15.83 7.18 6.39
N HIS A 228 14.55 7.43 6.60
CA HIS A 228 13.82 8.46 5.88
C HIS A 228 13.99 9.84 6.52
N PRO A 229 14.35 10.88 5.72
CA PRO A 229 14.58 12.23 6.22
C PRO A 229 13.28 13.01 6.56
N HIS A 230 12.10 12.45 6.29
CA HIS A 230 10.83 13.12 6.51
C HIS A 230 10.18 12.63 7.80
N PRO A 231 9.93 13.53 8.76
CA PRO A 231 9.32 13.13 10.03
C PRO A 231 7.87 12.66 9.79
N VAL A 232 7.57 11.47 10.29
CA VAL A 232 6.21 11.03 10.56
C VAL A 232 5.88 11.52 11.96
N THR A 233 4.70 12.11 12.16
CA THR A 233 4.28 12.63 13.46
C THR A 233 3.26 11.66 14.05
N ILE A 234 3.46 11.23 15.30
CA ILE A 234 2.45 10.48 16.02
C ILE A 234 1.55 11.49 16.71
N ASN A 235 0.28 11.54 16.30
CA ASN A 235 -0.72 12.44 16.87
C ASN A 235 -1.46 11.83 18.06
N ASN A 236 -1.40 10.50 18.23
CA ASN A 236 -1.96 9.76 19.37
C ASN A 236 -0.82 9.09 20.15
N PRO A 237 -0.19 9.78 21.10
CA PRO A 237 0.75 9.12 22.01
C PRO A 237 -0.01 8.09 22.85
N ALA A 238 0.58 6.89 22.96
CA ALA A 238 0.08 5.82 23.83
C ALA A 238 0.19 6.22 25.31
#